data_bf41b5f0b6ee33b4f7c1a08337605779
#
_entry.id   bf41b5f0b6ee33b4f7c1a08337605779
#
_cell.length_a   1.000
_cell.length_b   1.000
_cell.length_c   1.000
_cell.angle_alpha   90.00
_cell.angle_beta   90.00
_cell.angle_gamma   90.00
#
_symmetry.space_group_name_H-M   'P 1'
#
loop_
_entity.id
_entity.type
_entity.pdbx_description
1 polymer ?
#
loop_
_entity_poly.entity_id
_entity_poly.type
_entity_poly.pdbx_seq_one_letter_code
_entity_poly.pdbx_strand_id
1 'polypeptide(L)'
;MSDGNKKIVPACPEEQIITTSQGKLSFRSSGDGEVIIFLHGLLGSSKAWPFQFAELSPAYNVIAWDAPGYGDSTLVEADIGAYEQTLHELIQHCGEKKISIVGHSMGGTVASRYVARHPDKVKRLVLSCTHPGYGAPETAPASEKLEKRLQELAKIGPEAYGWNRAHDLLPFPDIPESILSYAASIASETNPEGLRRASRMLQLADNRPLLPKIAVPTLILTGEKDHVVQPKLKAELLSLVPFTQHIEMAGLAHAPYFQAPEYYSSLIRDFISNN
;
A
#
# COMPACT_ATOMS: atom_id res chain seq x y z
N MET A 1 -24.31 20.21 22.69
CA MET A 1 -23.88 18.94 22.08
C MET A 1 -23.13 19.36 20.83
N SER A 2 -21.83 19.37 20.85
CA SER A 2 -20.99 19.79 19.72
C SER A 2 -21.16 18.79 18.57
N ASP A 3 -21.44 19.29 17.37
CA ASP A 3 -21.35 18.51 16.14
C ASP A 3 -19.92 17.98 16.01
N GLY A 4 -19.68 16.83 16.63
CA GLY A 4 -18.37 16.17 16.66
C GLY A 4 -17.99 15.78 15.24
N ASN A 5 -17.04 16.50 14.73
CA ASN A 5 -16.05 16.22 13.69
C ASN A 5 -16.36 15.01 12.78
N LYS A 6 -17.46 15.06 12.03
CA LYS A 6 -17.74 14.11 10.94
C LYS A 6 -16.80 14.44 9.79
N LYS A 7 -15.60 13.86 9.79
CA LYS A 7 -14.74 13.94 8.60
C LYS A 7 -15.43 13.16 7.48
N ILE A 8 -15.81 13.87 6.42
CA ILE A 8 -16.43 13.25 5.23
C ILE A 8 -15.31 12.53 4.48
N VAL A 9 -15.47 11.23 4.27
CA VAL A 9 -14.59 10.46 3.40
C VAL A 9 -14.97 10.78 1.95
N PRO A 10 -14.04 11.30 1.13
CA PRO A 10 -14.30 11.58 -0.28
C PRO A 10 -14.70 10.31 -1.05
N ALA A 11 -15.47 10.45 -2.12
CA ALA A 11 -15.76 9.34 -3.01
C ALA A 11 -14.49 8.93 -3.77
N CYS A 12 -14.26 7.63 -3.92
CA CYS A 12 -13.26 7.11 -4.84
C CYS A 12 -13.74 7.19 -6.28
N PRO A 13 -12.83 7.35 -7.26
CA PRO A 13 -13.15 7.18 -8.67
C PRO A 13 -13.74 5.79 -8.97
N GLU A 14 -14.42 5.65 -10.10
CA GLU A 14 -14.91 4.36 -10.57
C GLU A 14 -13.77 3.40 -10.87
N GLU A 15 -14.03 2.10 -10.71
CA GLU A 15 -13.11 1.04 -11.02
C GLU A 15 -12.93 0.90 -12.53
N GLN A 16 -11.70 0.64 -12.93
CA GLN A 16 -11.29 0.33 -14.30
C GLN A 16 -10.58 -1.01 -14.31
N ILE A 17 -10.67 -1.72 -15.41
CA ILE A 17 -10.06 -3.05 -15.56
C ILE A 17 -9.27 -3.09 -16.86
N ILE A 18 -8.03 -3.61 -16.77
CA ILE A 18 -7.22 -3.96 -17.95
C ILE A 18 -6.93 -5.46 -17.95
N THR A 19 -6.61 -5.97 -19.13
CA THR A 19 -6.11 -7.34 -19.30
C THR A 19 -4.59 -7.32 -19.29
N THR A 20 -4.00 -8.14 -18.44
CA THR A 20 -2.55 -8.36 -18.34
C THR A 20 -2.21 -9.79 -18.78
N SER A 21 -0.91 -10.12 -18.88
CA SER A 21 -0.45 -11.48 -19.15
C SER A 21 -0.87 -12.49 -18.08
N GLN A 22 -1.20 -12.01 -16.88
CA GLN A 22 -1.61 -12.80 -15.73
C GLN A 22 -3.12 -12.77 -15.44
N GLY A 23 -3.90 -12.14 -16.32
CA GLY A 23 -5.37 -12.00 -16.18
C GLY A 23 -5.81 -10.56 -16.03
N LYS A 24 -6.90 -10.32 -15.31
CA LYS A 24 -7.43 -8.97 -15.08
C LYS A 24 -6.63 -8.24 -13.99
N LEU A 25 -6.48 -6.94 -14.18
CA LEU A 25 -6.01 -6.03 -13.15
C LEU A 25 -7.03 -4.90 -13.02
N SER A 26 -7.63 -4.77 -11.85
CA SER A 26 -8.48 -3.62 -11.51
C SER A 26 -7.68 -2.50 -10.85
N PHE A 27 -8.10 -1.28 -11.08
CA PHE A 27 -7.51 -0.07 -10.52
C PHE A 27 -8.51 1.08 -10.57
N ARG A 28 -8.19 2.19 -9.90
CA ARG A 28 -8.95 3.44 -9.99
C ARG A 28 -8.02 4.55 -10.43
N SER A 29 -8.52 5.51 -11.20
CA SER A 29 -7.72 6.66 -11.60
C SER A 29 -8.53 7.94 -11.62
N SER A 30 -7.85 9.06 -11.34
CA SER A 30 -8.44 10.40 -11.41
C SER A 30 -7.36 11.45 -11.66
N GLY A 31 -7.73 12.49 -12.41
CA GLY A 31 -6.86 13.61 -12.73
C GLY A 31 -6.03 13.39 -13.99
N ASP A 32 -5.31 14.44 -14.36
CA ASP A 32 -4.41 14.50 -15.52
C ASP A 32 -3.01 14.98 -15.05
N GLY A 33 -2.00 14.78 -15.86
CA GLY A 33 -0.63 15.22 -15.56
C GLY A 33 0.32 14.07 -15.22
N GLU A 34 1.39 14.36 -14.46
CA GLU A 34 2.37 13.33 -14.07
C GLU A 34 1.70 12.20 -13.28
N VAL A 35 2.02 10.96 -13.64
CA VAL A 35 1.42 9.78 -13.02
C VAL A 35 2.02 9.49 -11.65
N ILE A 36 1.14 9.28 -10.67
CA ILE A 36 1.46 8.75 -9.34
C ILE A 36 0.68 7.45 -9.14
N ILE A 37 1.38 6.33 -8.96
CA ILE A 37 0.74 5.04 -8.68
C ILE A 37 0.82 4.74 -7.18
N PHE A 38 -0.35 4.47 -6.58
CA PHE A 38 -0.50 4.06 -5.19
C PHE A 38 -0.72 2.55 -5.07
N LEU A 39 0.10 1.91 -4.24
CA LEU A 39 0.06 0.48 -3.97
C LEU A 39 -0.33 0.25 -2.50
N HIS A 40 -1.46 -0.40 -2.27
CA HIS A 40 -2.00 -0.63 -0.93
C HIS A 40 -1.30 -1.74 -0.15
N GLY A 41 -1.52 -1.78 1.16
CA GLY A 41 -1.09 -2.84 2.07
C GLY A 41 -2.02 -4.06 2.09
N LEU A 42 -1.67 -5.08 2.88
CA LEU A 42 -2.60 -6.19 3.17
C LEU A 42 -3.93 -5.66 3.69
N LEU A 43 -5.04 -6.28 3.29
CA LEU A 43 -6.41 -5.91 3.66
C LEU A 43 -6.85 -4.54 3.13
N GLY A 44 -6.06 -3.93 2.24
CA GLY A 44 -6.42 -2.73 1.51
C GLY A 44 -6.98 -3.05 0.12
N SER A 45 -7.23 -2.02 -0.66
CA SER A 45 -7.57 -2.06 -2.08
C SER A 45 -7.31 -0.69 -2.71
N SER A 46 -7.63 -0.50 -3.97
CA SER A 46 -7.62 0.81 -4.63
C SER A 46 -8.48 1.86 -3.90
N LYS A 47 -9.49 1.41 -3.13
CA LYS A 47 -10.36 2.26 -2.29
C LYS A 47 -9.65 2.85 -1.07
N ALA A 48 -8.44 2.41 -0.72
CA ALA A 48 -7.73 2.92 0.45
C ALA A 48 -7.28 4.39 0.34
N TRP A 49 -7.45 5.03 -0.81
CA TRP A 49 -6.85 6.32 -1.13
C TRP A 49 -7.85 7.46 -1.42
N PRO A 50 -9.04 7.54 -0.78
CA PRO A 50 -10.05 8.53 -1.12
C PRO A 50 -9.54 9.96 -0.94
N PHE A 51 -8.80 10.22 0.13
CA PHE A 51 -8.22 11.53 0.43
C PHE A 51 -7.08 11.88 -0.53
N GLN A 52 -6.24 10.90 -0.90
CA GLN A 52 -5.14 11.12 -1.83
C GLN A 52 -5.66 11.40 -3.24
N PHE A 53 -6.75 10.75 -3.67
CA PHE A 53 -7.44 11.13 -4.89
C PHE A 53 -7.93 12.57 -4.81
N ALA A 54 -8.64 12.97 -3.75
CA ALA A 54 -9.16 14.32 -3.61
C ALA A 54 -8.06 15.40 -3.58
N GLU A 55 -6.96 15.14 -2.90
CA GLU A 55 -5.88 16.10 -2.66
C GLU A 55 -4.87 16.20 -3.82
N LEU A 56 -4.64 15.13 -4.57
CA LEU A 56 -3.57 15.08 -5.55
C LEU A 56 -4.07 15.09 -6.99
N SER A 57 -5.27 14.59 -7.29
CA SER A 57 -5.79 14.56 -8.67
C SER A 57 -6.01 15.93 -9.33
N PRO A 58 -6.12 17.04 -8.60
CA PRO A 58 -6.13 18.36 -9.26
C PRO A 58 -4.83 18.72 -10.00
N ALA A 59 -3.70 18.07 -9.67
CA ALA A 59 -2.38 18.36 -10.25
C ALA A 59 -1.68 17.15 -10.87
N TYR A 60 -2.16 15.94 -10.57
CA TYR A 60 -1.52 14.68 -10.98
C TYR A 60 -2.56 13.69 -11.52
N ASN A 61 -2.13 12.78 -12.39
CA ASN A 61 -2.90 11.57 -12.66
C ASN A 61 -2.63 10.55 -11.55
N VAL A 62 -3.56 10.44 -10.62
CA VAL A 62 -3.47 9.53 -9.48
C VAL A 62 -4.10 8.20 -9.86
N ILE A 63 -3.32 7.12 -9.75
CA ILE A 63 -3.76 5.75 -10.03
C ILE A 63 -3.57 4.93 -8.76
N ALA A 64 -4.59 4.17 -8.36
CA ALA A 64 -4.48 3.22 -7.26
C ALA A 64 -4.85 1.83 -7.76
N TRP A 65 -3.93 0.87 -7.63
CA TRP A 65 -4.17 -0.50 -8.07
C TRP A 65 -4.95 -1.32 -7.05
N ASP A 66 -5.59 -2.38 -7.50
CA ASP A 66 -5.94 -3.51 -6.67
C ASP A 66 -4.88 -4.59 -6.89
N ALA A 67 -4.12 -4.91 -5.86
CA ALA A 67 -3.09 -5.94 -5.95
C ALA A 67 -3.69 -7.28 -6.40
N PRO A 68 -2.92 -8.20 -6.98
CA PRO A 68 -3.41 -9.52 -7.36
C PRO A 68 -4.20 -10.20 -6.23
N GLY A 69 -5.44 -10.60 -6.54
CA GLY A 69 -6.38 -11.20 -5.58
C GLY A 69 -7.17 -10.21 -4.72
N TYR A 70 -7.11 -8.90 -5.01
CA TYR A 70 -7.90 -7.83 -4.41
C TYR A 70 -8.78 -7.16 -5.48
N GLY A 71 -9.92 -6.58 -5.07
CA GLY A 71 -10.89 -6.05 -6.01
C GLY A 71 -11.24 -7.10 -7.07
N ASP A 72 -11.30 -6.70 -8.33
CA ASP A 72 -11.53 -7.59 -9.48
C ASP A 72 -10.22 -8.12 -10.10
N SER A 73 -9.06 -7.89 -9.45
CA SER A 73 -7.78 -8.40 -9.93
C SER A 73 -7.65 -9.91 -9.78
N THR A 74 -7.18 -10.56 -10.84
CA THR A 74 -6.95 -12.01 -10.87
C THR A 74 -5.90 -12.40 -9.81
N LEU A 75 -6.11 -13.56 -9.18
CA LEU A 75 -5.13 -14.22 -8.33
C LEU A 75 -3.90 -14.63 -9.14
N VAL A 76 -2.71 -14.34 -8.62
CA VAL A 76 -1.43 -14.81 -9.18
C VAL A 76 -0.72 -15.73 -8.19
N GLU A 77 0.40 -16.33 -8.58
CA GLU A 77 1.23 -17.09 -7.65
C GLU A 77 1.70 -16.24 -6.47
N ALA A 78 1.93 -16.89 -5.32
CA ALA A 78 2.37 -16.25 -4.09
C ALA A 78 3.88 -15.89 -4.13
N ASP A 79 4.28 -15.28 -5.23
CA ASP A 79 5.65 -14.87 -5.56
C ASP A 79 5.70 -13.37 -5.84
N ILE A 80 6.69 -12.68 -5.28
CA ILE A 80 6.83 -11.24 -5.45
C ILE A 80 7.13 -10.83 -6.90
N GLY A 81 7.70 -11.72 -7.71
CA GLY A 81 7.92 -11.50 -9.14
C GLY A 81 6.62 -11.44 -9.92
N ALA A 82 5.59 -12.22 -9.54
CA ALA A 82 4.27 -12.14 -10.15
C ALA A 82 3.57 -10.81 -9.84
N TYR A 83 3.69 -10.31 -8.60
CA TYR A 83 3.18 -8.97 -8.23
C TYR A 83 3.97 -7.85 -8.94
N GLU A 84 5.28 -7.99 -9.05
CA GLU A 84 6.15 -7.07 -9.80
C GLU A 84 5.75 -7.00 -11.28
N GLN A 85 5.48 -8.15 -11.92
CA GLN A 85 5.04 -8.24 -13.31
C GLN A 85 3.68 -7.55 -13.52
N THR A 86 2.73 -7.78 -12.62
CA THR A 86 1.41 -7.09 -12.67
C THR A 86 1.57 -5.57 -12.58
N LEU A 87 2.43 -5.09 -11.67
CA LEU A 87 2.74 -3.65 -11.57
C LEU A 87 3.42 -3.12 -12.83
N HIS A 88 4.34 -3.89 -13.42
CA HIS A 88 5.02 -3.52 -14.67
C HIS A 88 4.02 -3.29 -15.80
N GLU A 89 3.04 -4.16 -15.95
CA GLU A 89 2.03 -4.03 -17.02
C GLU A 89 1.06 -2.86 -16.77
N LEU A 90 0.73 -2.55 -15.50
CA LEU A 90 0.01 -1.32 -15.17
C LEU A 90 0.81 -0.08 -15.58
N ILE A 91 2.09 -0.04 -15.29
CA ILE A 91 2.97 1.07 -15.66
C ILE A 91 3.08 1.20 -17.19
N GLN A 92 3.16 0.09 -17.90
CA GLN A 92 3.15 0.11 -19.38
C GLN A 92 1.82 0.63 -19.92
N HIS A 93 0.69 0.27 -19.31
CA HIS A 93 -0.63 0.76 -19.70
C HIS A 93 -0.74 2.28 -19.55
N CYS A 94 -0.10 2.86 -18.54
CA CYS A 94 -0.10 4.32 -18.33
C CYS A 94 0.58 5.10 -19.47
N GLY A 95 1.43 4.46 -20.28
CA GLY A 95 2.09 5.08 -21.44
C GLY A 95 3.16 6.12 -21.12
N GLU A 96 3.41 6.41 -19.85
CA GLU A 96 4.37 7.42 -19.40
C GLU A 96 5.81 6.90 -19.42
N LYS A 97 6.76 7.80 -19.71
CA LYS A 97 8.19 7.43 -19.69
C LYS A 97 8.69 7.13 -18.29
N LYS A 98 8.29 7.96 -17.32
CA LYS A 98 8.63 7.81 -15.89
C LYS A 98 7.45 8.23 -15.03
N ILE A 99 7.20 7.45 -14.00
CA ILE A 99 6.11 7.67 -13.05
C ILE A 99 6.65 7.78 -11.63
N SER A 100 5.85 8.30 -10.70
CA SER A 100 6.13 8.22 -9.27
C SER A 100 5.35 7.07 -8.64
N ILE A 101 5.94 6.38 -7.65
CA ILE A 101 5.27 5.27 -6.95
C ILE A 101 5.20 5.58 -5.46
N VAL A 102 4.03 5.37 -4.88
CA VAL A 102 3.77 5.41 -3.43
C VAL A 102 3.36 4.00 -3.00
N GLY A 103 4.24 3.31 -2.30
CA GLY A 103 3.98 1.96 -1.80
C GLY A 103 3.78 1.95 -0.29
N HIS A 104 2.59 1.52 0.16
CA HIS A 104 2.29 1.35 1.58
C HIS A 104 2.38 -0.11 2.00
N SER A 105 3.08 -0.39 3.09
CA SER A 105 3.17 -1.74 3.69
C SER A 105 3.56 -2.80 2.65
N MET A 106 2.71 -3.78 2.36
CA MET A 106 2.88 -4.75 1.27
C MET A 106 3.21 -4.08 -0.06
N GLY A 107 2.46 -3.03 -0.42
CA GLY A 107 2.72 -2.28 -1.65
C GLY A 107 4.10 -1.65 -1.70
N GLY A 108 4.66 -1.25 -0.54
CA GLY A 108 6.04 -0.76 -0.43
C GLY A 108 7.08 -1.84 -0.68
N THR A 109 6.83 -3.07 -0.23
CA THR A 109 7.71 -4.23 -0.53
C THR A 109 7.72 -4.50 -2.04
N VAL A 110 6.56 -4.48 -2.72
CA VAL A 110 6.48 -4.64 -4.18
C VAL A 110 7.16 -3.47 -4.90
N ALA A 111 6.85 -2.21 -4.49
CA ALA A 111 7.41 -1.01 -5.09
C ALA A 111 8.95 -0.99 -5.02
N SER A 112 9.53 -1.28 -3.85
CA SER A 112 10.98 -1.26 -3.66
C SER A 112 11.70 -2.26 -4.56
N ARG A 113 11.13 -3.46 -4.74
CA ARG A 113 11.65 -4.46 -5.69
C ARG A 113 11.58 -3.94 -7.12
N TYR A 114 10.41 -3.46 -7.53
CA TYR A 114 10.21 -2.93 -8.88
C TYR A 114 11.21 -1.84 -9.23
N VAL A 115 11.33 -0.84 -8.34
CA VAL A 115 12.21 0.32 -8.57
C VAL A 115 13.69 -0.09 -8.66
N ALA A 116 14.13 -1.02 -7.82
CA ALA A 116 15.50 -1.53 -7.86
C ALA A 116 15.84 -2.26 -9.18
N ARG A 117 14.85 -2.79 -9.88
CA ARG A 117 15.02 -3.55 -11.14
C ARG A 117 14.71 -2.72 -12.38
N HIS A 118 13.88 -1.67 -12.24
CA HIS A 118 13.41 -0.81 -13.34
C HIS A 118 13.58 0.69 -13.00
N PRO A 119 14.79 1.15 -12.65
CA PRO A 119 15.00 2.54 -12.23
C PRO A 119 14.75 3.56 -13.37
N ASP A 120 14.81 3.12 -14.63
CA ASP A 120 14.51 3.93 -15.81
C ASP A 120 13.00 4.26 -15.95
N LYS A 121 12.11 3.50 -15.29
CA LYS A 121 10.65 3.68 -15.31
C LYS A 121 10.14 4.56 -14.19
N VAL A 122 10.95 4.86 -13.20
CA VAL A 122 10.49 5.55 -11.99
C VAL A 122 11.24 6.86 -11.79
N LYS A 123 10.48 7.93 -11.52
CA LYS A 123 11.00 9.27 -11.23
C LYS A 123 11.30 9.40 -9.74
N ARG A 124 10.36 8.97 -8.89
CA ARG A 124 10.43 9.07 -7.43
C ARG A 124 9.74 7.89 -6.76
N LEU A 125 10.23 7.51 -5.59
CA LEU A 125 9.68 6.43 -4.77
C LEU A 125 9.31 6.95 -3.38
N VAL A 126 8.08 6.69 -2.94
CA VAL A 126 7.66 6.88 -1.55
C VAL A 126 7.36 5.51 -0.94
N LEU A 127 8.05 5.17 0.14
CA LEU A 127 7.88 3.96 0.92
C LEU A 127 7.23 4.30 2.26
N SER A 128 5.99 3.91 2.47
CA SER A 128 5.20 4.26 3.65
C SER A 128 4.93 3.03 4.52
N CYS A 129 5.35 3.07 5.78
CA CYS A 129 5.09 2.04 6.79
C CYS A 129 5.35 0.62 6.26
N THR A 130 6.51 0.40 5.66
CA THR A 130 6.86 -0.82 4.92
C THR A 130 8.16 -1.47 5.41
N HIS A 131 8.53 -2.57 4.79
CA HIS A 131 9.69 -3.39 5.17
C HIS A 131 10.30 -4.15 3.98
N PRO A 132 11.53 -4.71 4.10
CA PRO A 132 12.22 -5.41 3.01
C PRO A 132 11.59 -6.74 2.55
N GLY A 133 10.58 -7.22 3.23
CA GLY A 133 10.12 -8.61 3.19
C GLY A 133 10.64 -9.40 4.38
N TYR A 134 10.10 -10.61 4.59
CA TYR A 134 10.50 -11.43 5.73
C TYR A 134 11.67 -12.38 5.40
N GLY A 135 11.85 -12.77 4.15
CA GLY A 135 12.96 -13.60 3.69
C GLY A 135 12.91 -15.04 4.21
N ALA A 136 11.71 -15.56 4.46
CA ALA A 136 11.58 -16.95 4.87
C ALA A 136 11.91 -17.89 3.70
N PRO A 137 12.51 -19.07 3.96
CA PRO A 137 12.74 -20.05 2.90
C PRO A 137 11.41 -20.59 2.33
N GLU A 138 11.43 -21.04 1.08
CA GLU A 138 10.24 -21.59 0.41
C GLU A 138 9.62 -22.77 1.16
N THR A 139 10.47 -23.57 1.84
CA THR A 139 10.05 -24.71 2.66
C THR A 139 9.40 -24.31 3.99
N ALA A 140 9.44 -23.03 4.38
CA ALA A 140 8.80 -22.59 5.61
C ALA A 140 7.29 -22.79 5.53
N PRO A 141 6.62 -23.28 6.60
CA PRO A 141 5.18 -23.35 6.64
C PRO A 141 4.56 -21.96 6.59
N ALA A 142 3.26 -21.88 6.30
CA ALA A 142 2.51 -20.62 6.41
C ALA A 142 2.70 -20.01 7.81
N SER A 143 2.79 -18.69 7.87
CA SER A 143 3.01 -18.03 9.17
C SER A 143 1.80 -18.22 10.09
N GLU A 144 2.05 -18.43 11.37
CA GLU A 144 0.99 -18.53 12.39
C GLU A 144 0.05 -17.31 12.38
N LYS A 145 0.59 -16.13 12.11
CA LYS A 145 -0.18 -14.89 11.98
C LYS A 145 -1.21 -14.95 10.84
N LEU A 146 -0.83 -15.54 9.70
CA LEU A 146 -1.74 -15.76 8.58
C LEU A 146 -2.84 -16.75 8.96
N GLU A 147 -2.49 -17.89 9.52
CA GLU A 147 -3.46 -18.91 9.91
C GLU A 147 -4.49 -18.37 10.92
N LYS A 148 -4.03 -17.63 11.94
CA LYS A 148 -4.91 -16.95 12.89
C LYS A 148 -5.88 -15.96 12.22
N ARG A 149 -5.41 -15.18 11.26
CA ARG A 149 -6.25 -14.25 10.50
C ARG A 149 -7.32 -14.95 9.68
N LEU A 150 -6.97 -16.03 8.99
CA LEU A 150 -7.93 -16.79 8.20
C LEU A 150 -8.96 -17.51 9.08
N GLN A 151 -8.53 -18.05 10.22
CA GLN A 151 -9.43 -18.66 11.22
C GLN A 151 -10.38 -17.61 11.82
N GLU A 152 -9.87 -16.41 12.15
CA GLU A 152 -10.69 -15.32 12.66
C GLU A 152 -11.74 -14.90 11.62
N LEU A 153 -11.31 -14.63 10.36
CA LEU A 153 -12.22 -14.27 9.27
C LEU A 153 -13.31 -15.33 9.06
N ALA A 154 -12.95 -16.61 9.05
CA ALA A 154 -13.91 -17.70 8.91
C ALA A 154 -14.87 -17.81 10.10
N LYS A 155 -14.42 -17.49 11.31
CA LYS A 155 -15.21 -17.61 12.55
C LYS A 155 -16.21 -16.48 12.74
N ILE A 156 -15.79 -15.21 12.51
CA ILE A 156 -16.61 -14.04 12.84
C ILE A 156 -17.25 -13.38 11.61
N GLY A 157 -16.88 -13.82 10.41
CA GLY A 157 -17.34 -13.25 9.13
C GLY A 157 -16.65 -11.96 8.72
N PRO A 158 -16.84 -11.55 7.45
CA PRO A 158 -16.07 -10.46 6.85
C PRO A 158 -16.34 -9.10 7.51
N GLU A 159 -17.58 -8.79 7.87
CA GLU A 159 -17.94 -7.50 8.46
C GLU A 159 -17.27 -7.28 9.83
N ALA A 160 -17.46 -8.23 10.76
CA ALA A 160 -16.83 -8.15 12.09
C ALA A 160 -15.29 -8.19 11.99
N TYR A 161 -14.76 -8.98 11.05
CA TYR A 161 -13.33 -9.01 10.77
C TYR A 161 -12.83 -7.65 10.28
N GLY A 162 -13.56 -7.00 9.37
CA GLY A 162 -13.23 -5.66 8.87
C GLY A 162 -13.13 -4.63 9.99
N TRP A 163 -14.08 -4.63 10.92
CA TRP A 163 -14.04 -3.75 12.09
C TRP A 163 -12.82 -4.02 12.98
N ASN A 164 -12.50 -5.27 13.27
CA ASN A 164 -11.31 -5.62 14.06
C ASN A 164 -10.03 -5.09 13.36
N ARG A 165 -9.95 -5.24 12.04
CA ARG A 165 -8.77 -4.76 11.27
C ARG A 165 -8.68 -3.25 11.23
N ALA A 166 -9.80 -2.52 11.10
CA ALA A 166 -9.82 -1.06 11.15
C ALA A 166 -9.28 -0.54 12.49
N HIS A 167 -9.70 -1.12 13.61
CA HIS A 167 -9.18 -0.77 14.92
C HIS A 167 -7.70 -1.11 15.11
N ASP A 168 -7.23 -2.22 14.53
CA ASP A 168 -5.78 -2.55 14.56
C ASP A 168 -4.92 -1.55 13.77
N LEU A 169 -5.45 -1.05 12.65
CA LEU A 169 -4.73 -0.09 11.81
C LEU A 169 -4.78 1.34 12.35
N LEU A 170 -5.86 1.68 13.05
CA LEU A 170 -6.18 3.01 13.57
C LEU A 170 -6.52 2.90 15.08
N PRO A 171 -5.54 2.56 15.94
CA PRO A 171 -5.75 2.22 17.36
C PRO A 171 -5.89 3.46 18.27
N PHE A 172 -6.62 4.49 17.82
CA PHE A 172 -6.78 5.73 18.55
C PHE A 172 -8.26 6.05 18.80
N PRO A 173 -8.62 6.55 20.00
CA PRO A 173 -10.02 6.81 20.35
C PRO A 173 -10.62 8.04 19.64
N ASP A 174 -9.80 8.90 19.08
CA ASP A 174 -10.18 10.15 18.41
C ASP A 174 -10.33 10.02 16.89
N ILE A 175 -10.16 8.82 16.34
CA ILE A 175 -10.43 8.58 14.91
C ILE A 175 -11.94 8.71 14.66
N PRO A 176 -12.36 9.55 13.70
CA PRO A 176 -13.78 9.68 13.36
C PRO A 176 -14.39 8.34 12.95
N GLU A 177 -15.58 8.05 13.44
CA GLU A 177 -16.29 6.79 13.13
C GLU A 177 -16.49 6.59 11.62
N SER A 178 -16.68 7.66 10.86
CA SER A 178 -16.78 7.61 9.40
C SER A 178 -15.50 7.06 8.74
N ILE A 179 -14.33 7.37 9.29
CA ILE A 179 -13.05 6.83 8.80
C ILE A 179 -12.90 5.36 9.22
N LEU A 180 -13.20 5.03 10.47
CA LEU A 180 -13.16 3.64 10.95
C LEU A 180 -14.11 2.75 10.16
N SER A 181 -15.35 3.17 9.98
CA SER A 181 -16.36 2.45 9.18
C SER A 181 -15.91 2.26 7.73
N TYR A 182 -15.32 3.29 7.12
CA TYR A 182 -14.80 3.19 5.76
C TYR A 182 -13.60 2.22 5.67
N ALA A 183 -12.66 2.30 6.60
CA ALA A 183 -11.53 1.37 6.65
C ALA A 183 -12.01 -0.07 6.89
N ALA A 184 -13.03 -0.26 7.75
CA ALA A 184 -13.65 -1.55 8.02
C ALA A 184 -14.32 -2.13 6.77
N SER A 185 -15.05 -1.30 6.00
CA SER A 185 -15.71 -1.75 4.75
C SER A 185 -14.69 -2.27 3.73
N ILE A 186 -13.53 -1.60 3.57
CA ILE A 186 -12.46 -2.07 2.68
C ILE A 186 -11.92 -3.42 3.15
N ALA A 187 -11.60 -3.54 4.44
CA ALA A 187 -11.04 -4.78 4.99
C ALA A 187 -12.06 -5.95 4.95
N SER A 188 -13.37 -5.67 5.00
CA SER A 188 -14.41 -6.69 4.88
C SER A 188 -14.52 -7.28 3.47
N GLU A 189 -14.08 -6.56 2.44
CA GLU A 189 -14.05 -7.06 1.05
C GLU A 189 -12.88 -8.03 0.78
N THR A 190 -12.05 -8.31 1.78
CA THR A 190 -10.86 -9.15 1.61
C THR A 190 -11.22 -10.58 1.15
N ASN A 191 -10.72 -10.96 -0.01
CA ASN A 191 -10.78 -12.34 -0.48
C ASN A 191 -9.81 -13.20 0.36
N PRO A 192 -10.27 -14.30 1.02
CA PRO A 192 -9.40 -15.15 1.85
C PRO A 192 -8.21 -15.74 1.08
N GLU A 193 -8.39 -16.13 -0.18
CA GLU A 193 -7.30 -16.68 -0.99
C GLU A 193 -6.34 -15.56 -1.44
N GLY A 194 -6.84 -14.37 -1.76
CA GLY A 194 -6.01 -13.18 -2.00
C GLY A 194 -5.14 -12.85 -0.79
N LEU A 195 -5.73 -12.84 0.41
CA LEU A 195 -5.02 -12.63 1.67
C LEU A 195 -3.95 -13.72 1.90
N ARG A 196 -4.28 -14.98 1.60
CA ARG A 196 -3.35 -16.12 1.73
C ARG A 196 -2.13 -15.93 0.84
N ARG A 197 -2.34 -15.67 -0.46
CA ARG A 197 -1.25 -15.51 -1.44
C ARG A 197 -0.41 -14.28 -1.16
N ALA A 198 -1.02 -13.14 -0.88
CA ALA A 198 -0.30 -11.92 -0.56
C ALA A 198 0.53 -12.04 0.73
N SER A 199 -0.02 -12.67 1.77
CA SER A 199 0.73 -12.92 3.01
C SER A 199 1.89 -13.90 2.79
N ARG A 200 1.69 -14.94 1.97
CA ARG A 200 2.75 -15.89 1.60
C ARG A 200 3.82 -15.21 0.76
N MET A 201 3.45 -14.40 -0.20
CA MET A 201 4.37 -13.58 -0.99
C MET A 201 5.27 -12.73 -0.07
N LEU A 202 4.69 -11.99 0.89
CA LEU A 202 5.46 -11.20 1.85
C LEU A 202 6.38 -12.05 2.73
N GLN A 203 5.93 -13.24 3.15
CA GLN A 203 6.71 -14.16 3.96
C GLN A 203 7.97 -14.62 3.22
N LEU A 204 7.87 -14.88 1.92
CA LEU A 204 8.98 -15.35 1.08
C LEU A 204 9.85 -14.21 0.57
N ALA A 205 9.26 -13.03 0.33
CA ALA A 205 9.95 -11.88 -0.23
C ALA A 205 11.19 -11.48 0.59
N ASP A 206 12.32 -11.31 -0.10
CA ASP A 206 13.53 -10.71 0.45
C ASP A 206 14.13 -9.71 -0.54
N ASN A 207 13.92 -8.43 -0.27
CA ASN A 207 14.46 -7.34 -1.06
C ASN A 207 15.81 -6.81 -0.55
N ARG A 208 16.34 -7.32 0.56
CA ARG A 208 17.61 -6.84 1.13
C ARG A 208 18.74 -6.76 0.10
N PRO A 209 18.94 -7.75 -0.80
CA PRO A 209 19.97 -7.66 -1.84
C PRO A 209 19.69 -6.61 -2.94
N LEU A 210 18.45 -6.15 -3.05
CA LEU A 210 18.01 -5.20 -4.08
C LEU A 210 17.95 -3.75 -3.57
N LEU A 211 17.60 -3.53 -2.30
CA LEU A 211 17.43 -2.19 -1.73
C LEU A 211 18.63 -1.25 -1.95
N PRO A 212 19.90 -1.71 -1.83
CA PRO A 212 21.07 -0.86 -2.12
C PRO A 212 21.19 -0.43 -3.60
N LYS A 213 20.43 -1.05 -4.51
CA LYS A 213 20.41 -0.73 -5.93
C LYS A 213 19.36 0.32 -6.32
N ILE A 214 18.56 0.77 -5.37
CA ILE A 214 17.58 1.84 -5.62
C ILE A 214 18.35 3.13 -5.90
N ALA A 215 18.25 3.61 -7.14
CA ALA A 215 19.01 4.77 -7.64
C ALA A 215 18.13 6.01 -7.88
N VAL A 216 16.86 5.96 -7.49
CA VAL A 216 15.92 7.08 -7.63
C VAL A 216 15.77 7.81 -6.30
N PRO A 217 15.45 9.13 -6.30
CA PRO A 217 15.12 9.83 -5.08
C PRO A 217 13.99 9.10 -4.34
N THR A 218 14.22 8.83 -3.05
CA THR A 218 13.30 8.02 -2.23
C THR A 218 12.94 8.75 -0.94
N LEU A 219 11.66 8.78 -0.61
CA LEU A 219 11.12 9.22 0.68
C LEU A 219 10.62 7.99 1.46
N ILE A 220 11.11 7.82 2.69
CA ILE A 220 10.58 6.81 3.60
C ILE A 220 9.75 7.51 4.68
N LEU A 221 8.47 7.14 4.77
CA LEU A 221 7.53 7.61 5.79
C LEU A 221 7.28 6.50 6.80
N THR A 222 7.49 6.77 8.08
CA THR A 222 7.22 5.82 9.17
C THR A 222 6.28 6.45 10.19
N GLY A 223 5.33 5.67 10.70
CA GLY A 223 4.52 6.11 11.84
C GLY A 223 5.27 5.90 13.16
N GLU A 224 5.29 6.88 14.04
CA GLU A 224 5.90 6.74 15.39
C GLU A 224 5.24 5.62 16.18
N LYS A 225 3.90 5.49 16.05
CA LYS A 225 3.07 4.49 16.74
C LYS A 225 2.77 3.25 15.89
N ASP A 226 3.47 3.07 14.77
CA ASP A 226 3.30 1.87 13.93
C ASP A 226 3.84 0.63 14.68
N HIS A 227 2.92 -0.23 15.09
CA HIS A 227 3.19 -1.53 15.74
C HIS A 227 3.06 -2.72 14.79
N VAL A 228 2.68 -2.47 13.53
CA VAL A 228 2.52 -3.52 12.51
C VAL A 228 3.85 -3.92 11.90
N VAL A 229 4.69 -2.91 11.54
CA VAL A 229 6.05 -3.13 11.05
C VAL A 229 7.00 -3.29 12.23
N GLN A 230 7.68 -4.44 12.29
CA GLN A 230 8.65 -4.71 13.35
C GLN A 230 9.79 -3.69 13.33
N PRO A 231 10.23 -3.16 14.50
CA PRO A 231 11.30 -2.16 14.56
C PRO A 231 12.59 -2.59 13.86
N LYS A 232 12.95 -3.88 13.94
CA LYS A 232 14.11 -4.43 13.23
C LYS A 232 14.00 -4.28 11.72
N LEU A 233 12.84 -4.62 11.14
CA LEU A 233 12.61 -4.52 9.69
C LEU A 233 12.55 -3.06 9.21
N LYS A 234 12.00 -2.15 10.03
CA LYS A 234 12.06 -0.70 9.79
C LYS A 234 13.51 -0.22 9.73
N ALA A 235 14.32 -0.58 10.71
CA ALA A 235 15.73 -0.21 10.77
C ALA A 235 16.54 -0.77 9.58
N GLU A 236 16.29 -2.02 9.19
CA GLU A 236 16.92 -2.63 8.01
C GLU A 236 16.56 -1.86 6.73
N LEU A 237 15.28 -1.51 6.52
CA LEU A 237 14.88 -0.72 5.35
C LEU A 237 15.62 0.61 5.30
N LEU A 238 15.64 1.35 6.41
CA LEU A 238 16.30 2.66 6.51
C LEU A 238 17.81 2.58 6.26
N SER A 239 18.46 1.50 6.68
CA SER A 239 19.90 1.32 6.51
C SER A 239 20.32 0.90 5.10
N LEU A 240 19.41 0.26 4.34
CA LEU A 240 19.73 -0.34 3.05
C LEU A 240 19.36 0.52 1.85
N VAL A 241 18.39 1.44 1.97
CA VAL A 241 17.98 2.30 0.86
C VAL A 241 18.85 3.54 0.81
N PRO A 242 19.65 3.76 -0.27
CA PRO A 242 20.49 4.94 -0.41
C PRO A 242 19.67 6.19 -0.80
N PHE A 243 20.28 7.36 -0.68
CA PHE A 243 19.70 8.65 -1.13
C PHE A 243 18.28 8.91 -0.61
N THR A 244 18.04 8.57 0.64
CA THR A 244 16.71 8.57 1.26
C THR A 244 16.50 9.80 2.13
N GLN A 245 15.33 10.44 1.97
CA GLN A 245 14.76 11.29 2.98
C GLN A 245 13.90 10.41 3.90
N HIS A 246 14.03 10.56 5.22
CA HIS A 246 13.20 9.85 6.18
C HIS A 246 12.42 10.84 7.04
N ILE A 247 11.12 10.60 7.15
CA ILE A 247 10.23 11.35 8.04
C ILE A 247 9.50 10.34 8.93
N GLU A 248 9.73 10.45 10.24
CA GLU A 248 8.90 9.76 11.23
C GLU A 248 7.71 10.67 11.58
N MET A 249 6.51 10.20 11.24
CA MET A 249 5.27 10.94 11.44
C MET A 249 4.82 10.80 12.90
N ALA A 250 5.01 11.89 13.68
CA ALA A 250 4.72 11.93 15.11
C ALA A 250 3.24 11.61 15.40
N GLY A 251 2.97 10.74 16.36
CA GLY A 251 1.63 10.34 16.79
C GLY A 251 0.88 9.44 15.81
N LEU A 252 1.41 9.16 14.60
CA LEU A 252 0.71 8.35 13.60
C LEU A 252 1.08 6.88 13.68
N ALA A 253 0.09 6.02 13.37
CA ALA A 253 0.25 4.57 13.32
C ALA A 253 0.46 4.05 11.89
N HIS A 254 0.00 2.81 11.63
CA HIS A 254 0.26 2.10 10.37
C HIS A 254 -0.51 2.66 9.16
N ALA A 255 -1.66 3.32 9.36
CA ALA A 255 -2.47 3.88 8.28
C ALA A 255 -2.52 5.43 8.29
N PRO A 256 -1.37 6.13 8.11
CA PRO A 256 -1.29 7.58 8.18
C PRO A 256 -2.16 8.29 7.14
N TYR A 257 -2.41 7.64 6.00
CA TYR A 257 -3.25 8.14 4.92
C TYR A 257 -4.74 8.27 5.29
N PHE A 258 -5.19 7.59 6.35
CA PHE A 258 -6.49 7.76 6.98
C PHE A 258 -6.44 8.65 8.22
N GLN A 259 -5.38 8.51 9.01
CA GLN A 259 -5.25 9.19 10.30
C GLN A 259 -5.02 10.70 10.14
N ALA A 260 -4.14 11.09 9.23
CA ALA A 260 -3.79 12.48 8.94
C ALA A 260 -3.64 12.70 7.42
N PRO A 261 -4.75 12.57 6.65
CA PRO A 261 -4.68 12.47 5.19
C PRO A 261 -4.11 13.71 4.51
N GLU A 262 -4.43 14.91 4.99
CA GLU A 262 -3.93 16.16 4.43
C GLU A 262 -2.41 16.28 4.63
N TYR A 263 -1.93 15.95 5.83
CA TYR A 263 -0.50 15.94 6.14
C TYR A 263 0.24 14.88 5.31
N TYR A 264 -0.31 13.67 5.23
CA TYR A 264 0.27 12.59 4.43
C TYR A 264 0.36 12.97 2.94
N SER A 265 -0.71 13.54 2.38
CA SER A 265 -0.73 14.01 0.99
C SER A 265 0.24 15.17 0.75
N SER A 266 0.40 16.08 1.71
CA SER A 266 1.38 17.19 1.58
C SER A 266 2.81 16.69 1.51
N LEU A 267 3.20 15.72 2.36
CA LEU A 267 4.53 15.11 2.32
C LEU A 267 4.84 14.47 0.95
N ILE A 268 3.87 13.77 0.38
CA ILE A 268 4.00 13.17 -0.96
C ILE A 268 4.10 14.25 -2.03
N ARG A 269 3.21 15.23 -2.02
CA ARG A 269 3.20 16.35 -2.98
C ARG A 269 4.52 17.10 -2.97
N ASP A 270 4.98 17.51 -1.79
CA ASP A 270 6.22 18.29 -1.63
C ASP A 270 7.43 17.49 -2.13
N PHE A 271 7.47 16.20 -1.84
CA PHE A 271 8.56 15.34 -2.32
C PHE A 271 8.52 15.13 -3.83
N ILE A 272 7.34 14.93 -4.43
CA ILE A 272 7.20 14.68 -5.87
C ILE A 272 7.43 15.96 -6.70
N SER A 273 7.02 17.13 -6.20
CA SER A 273 7.16 18.41 -6.91
C SER A 273 8.56 19.01 -6.85
N ASN A 274 9.40 18.63 -5.88
CA ASN A 274 10.78 19.12 -5.81
C ASN A 274 11.61 18.58 -6.96
N ASN A 275 12.17 19.47 -7.79
CA ASN A 275 13.06 19.13 -8.93
C ASN A 275 14.43 18.63 -8.48
#